data_9470d648ca8d66fd1368a86c52efebe5
#
_entry.id   9470d648ca8d66fd1368a86c52efebe5
#
_cell.length_a   1.000
_cell.length_b   1.000
_cell.length_c   1.000
_cell.angle_alpha   90.00
_cell.angle_beta   90.00
_cell.angle_gamma   90.00
#
_symmetry.space_group_name_H-M   'P 1'
#
loop_
_entity.id
_entity.type
_entity.pdbx_description
1 polymer ?
#
loop_
_entity_poly.entity_id
_entity_poly.type
_entity_poly.pdbx_seq_one_letter_code
_entity_poly.pdbx_strand_id
1 'polypeptide(L)'
;MVSSSAEVEILFHCFYMQLGVKGGHPILSVRWPLTPMPEPEIGEAYRGLTFNLGSTNTVLIRDEGVKILVDPGILQLGRYGALQSRLAELGLKPSDIDMVVNTHCHYDHIEANYLFRGKPLIIHEKEIEYCRQLYWPEFTEAFIGVMNVEAVTGPKQLTKNVRVIETTGHTPGSISVIAETDKGPIACIGDAAIVKEDLLLLRPPSVVTKNIAPEVSVNSLKRIAALKPILVIPGHDAPFTP
;
A
#
# COMPACT_ATOMS: atom_id res chain seq x y z
N MET A 1 10.72 16.58 23.82
CA MET A 1 10.13 17.56 22.90
C MET A 1 9.43 16.75 21.84
N VAL A 2 8.12 16.95 21.62
CA VAL A 2 7.40 16.32 20.52
C VAL A 2 7.91 16.96 19.23
N SER A 3 8.25 16.13 18.21
CA SER A 3 8.67 16.62 16.89
C SER A 3 7.59 17.55 16.31
N SER A 4 8.00 18.63 15.67
CA SER A 4 7.06 19.56 15.00
C SER A 4 6.59 19.06 13.64
N SER A 5 7.09 17.93 13.19
CA SER A 5 6.86 17.31 11.88
C SER A 5 6.70 15.80 12.02
N ALA A 6 6.06 15.17 11.02
CA ALA A 6 5.93 13.73 10.98
C ALA A 6 7.27 13.03 10.73
N GLU A 7 7.44 11.86 11.34
CA GLU A 7 8.55 10.93 11.09
C GLU A 7 8.01 9.71 10.34
N VAL A 8 8.69 9.32 9.27
CA VAL A 8 8.27 8.21 8.41
C VAL A 8 9.35 7.14 8.39
N GLU A 9 8.96 5.90 8.70
CA GLU A 9 9.83 4.74 8.72
C GLU A 9 9.22 3.59 7.92
N ILE A 10 9.97 3.05 6.96
CA ILE A 10 9.54 1.87 6.20
C ILE A 10 9.90 0.64 7.02
N LEU A 11 8.89 -0.08 7.50
CA LEU A 11 9.06 -1.30 8.30
C LEU A 11 9.46 -2.47 7.43
N PHE A 12 8.81 -2.58 6.27
CA PHE A 12 9.08 -3.60 5.26
C PHE A 12 9.07 -2.98 3.88
N HIS A 13 10.03 -3.40 3.06
CA HIS A 13 10.00 -3.17 1.63
C HIS A 13 9.15 -4.24 0.95
N CYS A 14 8.49 -3.83 -0.10
CA CYS A 14 7.68 -4.72 -0.92
C CYS A 14 8.48 -5.91 -1.45
N PHE A 15 7.76 -7.00 -1.66
CA PHE A 15 8.26 -8.20 -2.28
C PHE A 15 7.24 -8.65 -3.33
N TYR A 16 7.70 -9.00 -4.51
CA TYR A 16 6.85 -9.52 -5.55
C TYR A 16 7.45 -10.79 -6.14
N MET A 17 6.65 -11.85 -6.15
CA MET A 17 7.02 -13.12 -6.71
C MET A 17 5.99 -13.53 -7.75
N GLN A 18 6.46 -13.86 -8.93
CA GLN A 18 5.63 -14.37 -10.00
C GLN A 18 6.07 -15.77 -10.39
N LEU A 19 5.15 -16.71 -10.32
CA LEU A 19 5.35 -18.07 -10.83
C LEU A 19 4.63 -18.18 -12.18
N GLY A 20 5.35 -18.57 -13.21
CA GLY A 20 4.81 -18.72 -14.56
C GLY A 20 5.41 -19.93 -15.27
N VAL A 21 4.98 -20.15 -16.51
CA VAL A 21 5.46 -21.23 -17.37
C VAL A 21 5.93 -20.64 -18.69
N LYS A 22 7.20 -20.87 -19.05
CA LYS A 22 7.78 -20.47 -20.36
C LYS A 22 8.28 -21.71 -21.08
N GLY A 23 7.82 -21.93 -22.32
CA GLY A 23 8.26 -23.07 -23.12
C GLY A 23 7.96 -24.43 -22.47
N GLY A 24 6.90 -24.54 -21.65
CA GLY A 24 6.56 -25.76 -20.92
C GLY A 24 7.33 -25.95 -19.60
N HIS A 25 8.22 -25.01 -19.24
CA HIS A 25 9.00 -25.08 -17.98
C HIS A 25 8.48 -24.05 -16.98
N PRO A 26 8.35 -24.42 -15.69
CA PRO A 26 8.02 -23.46 -14.63
C PRO A 26 9.17 -22.46 -14.48
N ILE A 27 8.83 -21.19 -14.37
CA ILE A 27 9.76 -20.10 -14.09
C ILE A 27 9.28 -19.38 -12.85
N LEU A 28 10.21 -19.17 -11.94
CA LEU A 28 10.03 -18.34 -10.75
C LEU A 28 10.81 -17.04 -10.96
N SER A 29 10.10 -15.92 -11.04
CA SER A 29 10.72 -14.59 -10.96
C SER A 29 10.43 -13.97 -9.62
N VAL A 30 11.48 -13.44 -9.00
CA VAL A 30 11.41 -12.75 -7.72
C VAL A 30 11.87 -11.32 -7.94
N ARG A 31 11.00 -10.35 -7.68
CA ARG A 31 11.37 -8.95 -7.70
C ARG A 31 11.59 -8.47 -6.27
N TRP A 32 12.81 -8.06 -5.99
CA TRP A 32 13.15 -7.27 -4.82
C TRP A 32 13.21 -5.80 -5.21
N PRO A 33 12.93 -4.85 -4.29
CA PRO A 33 12.90 -3.41 -4.61
C PRO A 33 14.19 -2.87 -5.24
N LEU A 34 15.29 -3.61 -5.16
CA LEU A 34 16.61 -3.18 -5.59
C LEU A 34 17.10 -3.84 -6.90
N THR A 35 16.30 -4.72 -7.51
CA THR A 35 16.69 -5.36 -8.78
C THR A 35 15.75 -4.93 -9.90
N PRO A 36 16.25 -4.19 -10.92
CA PRO A 36 15.45 -3.92 -12.10
C PRO A 36 15.12 -5.23 -12.81
N MET A 37 13.83 -5.48 -13.06
CA MET A 37 13.41 -6.57 -13.93
C MET A 37 13.64 -6.17 -15.39
N PRO A 38 14.19 -7.05 -16.24
CA PRO A 38 14.16 -6.84 -17.69
C PRO A 38 12.70 -6.94 -18.16
N GLU A 39 12.16 -5.83 -18.63
CA GLU A 39 10.73 -5.65 -18.90
C GLU A 39 10.10 -6.53 -20.00
N PRO A 40 10.78 -6.90 -21.10
CA PRO A 40 10.04 -7.45 -22.25
C PRO A 40 9.71 -8.94 -22.18
N GLU A 41 10.40 -9.71 -21.36
CA GLU A 41 10.26 -11.17 -21.40
C GLU A 41 9.08 -11.74 -20.64
N ILE A 42 8.52 -10.98 -19.71
CA ILE A 42 7.44 -11.45 -18.82
C ILE A 42 6.07 -11.35 -19.47
N GLY A 43 5.79 -10.29 -20.20
CA GLY A 43 4.47 -10.01 -20.78
C GLY A 43 4.00 -11.02 -21.84
N GLU A 44 4.89 -11.58 -22.63
CA GLU A 44 4.54 -12.53 -23.69
C GLU A 44 4.57 -13.99 -23.26
N ALA A 45 5.34 -14.35 -22.24
CA ALA A 45 5.58 -15.73 -21.84
C ALA A 45 4.48 -16.34 -20.97
N TYR A 46 3.62 -15.54 -20.37
CA TYR A 46 2.70 -15.96 -19.29
C TYR A 46 1.22 -15.98 -19.68
N ARG A 47 0.91 -16.30 -20.93
CA ARG A 47 -0.48 -16.58 -21.32
C ARG A 47 -0.91 -17.92 -20.75
N GLY A 48 -1.56 -17.90 -19.57
CA GLY A 48 -2.32 -19.04 -19.13
C GLY A 48 -2.32 -19.39 -17.64
N LEU A 49 -1.23 -19.24 -16.89
CA LEU A 49 -1.18 -19.53 -15.44
C LEU A 49 -0.09 -18.67 -14.80
N THR A 50 -0.49 -17.53 -14.29
CA THR A 50 0.36 -16.72 -13.42
C THR A 50 -0.19 -16.76 -12.01
N PHE A 51 0.60 -17.23 -11.08
CA PHE A 51 0.35 -17.07 -9.66
C PHE A 51 1.22 -15.92 -9.18
N ASN A 52 0.58 -14.83 -8.77
CA ASN A 52 1.26 -13.65 -8.25
C ASN A 52 1.16 -13.65 -6.74
N LEU A 53 2.29 -13.52 -6.10
CA LEU A 53 2.41 -13.40 -4.67
C LEU A 53 3.18 -12.11 -4.38
N GLY A 54 2.57 -11.19 -3.66
CA GLY A 54 3.19 -9.91 -3.36
C GLY A 54 3.00 -9.51 -1.90
N SER A 55 3.90 -8.70 -1.41
CA SER A 55 3.72 -7.87 -0.22
C SER A 55 3.94 -6.42 -0.60
N THR A 56 3.25 -5.53 0.08
CA THR A 56 3.39 -4.08 -0.11
C THR A 56 4.49 -3.51 0.77
N ASN A 57 4.87 -2.25 0.53
CA ASN A 57 5.63 -1.46 1.47
C ASN A 57 4.76 -1.16 2.71
N THR A 58 5.17 -1.63 3.88
CA THR A 58 4.51 -1.31 5.15
C THR A 58 5.24 -0.16 5.84
N VAL A 59 4.52 0.91 6.16
CA VAL A 59 5.10 2.17 6.64
C VAL A 59 4.54 2.54 8.01
N LEU A 60 5.43 2.89 8.94
CA LEU A 60 5.08 3.49 10.22
C LEU A 60 5.31 5.00 10.16
N ILE A 61 4.28 5.77 10.50
CA ILE A 61 4.35 7.22 10.61
C ILE A 61 4.11 7.59 12.08
N ARG A 62 4.99 8.44 12.62
CA ARG A 62 4.84 9.00 13.97
C ARG A 62 4.62 10.50 13.85
N ASP A 63 3.55 11.00 14.44
CA ASP A 63 3.24 12.43 14.48
C ASP A 63 2.48 12.78 15.76
N GLU A 64 2.95 13.78 16.49
CA GLU A 64 2.36 14.27 17.75
C GLU A 64 2.10 13.15 18.80
N GLY A 65 2.92 12.11 18.82
CA GLY A 65 2.78 10.95 19.69
C GLY A 65 1.84 9.87 19.16
N VAL A 66 1.14 10.11 18.06
CA VAL A 66 0.28 9.15 17.36
C VAL A 66 1.13 8.29 16.43
N LYS A 67 0.88 6.99 16.43
CA LYS A 67 1.53 5.99 15.58
C LYS A 67 0.53 5.44 14.57
N ILE A 68 0.76 5.75 13.32
CA ILE A 68 -0.08 5.37 12.17
C ILE A 68 0.66 4.29 11.39
N LEU A 69 0.02 3.15 11.18
CA LEU A 69 0.56 2.09 10.34
C LEU A 69 -0.19 2.06 9.00
N VAL A 70 0.58 2.18 7.91
CA VAL A 70 0.04 2.16 6.55
C VAL A 70 0.31 0.81 5.92
N ASP A 71 -0.73 0.21 5.35
CA ASP A 71 -0.72 -1.05 4.62
C ASP A 71 0.05 -2.19 5.31
N PRO A 72 -0.46 -2.75 6.43
CA PRO A 72 0.16 -3.89 7.09
C PRO A 72 -0.12 -5.21 6.36
N GLY A 73 0.12 -5.25 5.07
CA GLY A 73 -0.10 -6.39 4.21
C GLY A 73 1.20 -7.15 3.94
N ILE A 74 1.71 -7.83 4.94
CA ILE A 74 2.92 -8.63 4.79
C ILE A 74 2.52 -10.05 4.45
N LEU A 75 2.78 -10.48 3.23
CA LEU A 75 2.66 -11.88 2.89
C LEU A 75 3.69 -12.70 3.67
N GLN A 76 3.23 -13.39 4.70
CA GLN A 76 4.09 -14.08 5.67
C GLN A 76 4.50 -15.48 5.19
N LEU A 77 4.93 -15.65 3.95
CA LEU A 77 5.49 -16.90 3.49
C LEU A 77 6.71 -17.30 4.33
N GLY A 78 6.48 -18.15 5.31
CA GLY A 78 7.53 -18.64 6.21
C GLY A 78 8.07 -17.61 7.22
N ARG A 79 7.44 -16.45 7.35
CA ARG A 79 7.84 -15.39 8.30
C ARG A 79 6.70 -15.00 9.24
N TYR A 80 6.00 -16.01 9.75
CA TYR A 80 4.95 -15.76 10.75
C TYR A 80 5.50 -14.91 11.91
N GLY A 81 4.79 -13.81 12.22
CA GLY A 81 5.23 -12.88 13.26
C GLY A 81 6.28 -11.84 12.81
N ALA A 82 6.57 -11.72 11.49
CA ALA A 82 7.58 -10.76 11.01
C ALA A 82 7.25 -9.31 11.41
N LEU A 83 5.98 -8.89 11.30
CA LEU A 83 5.57 -7.54 11.68
C LEU A 83 5.70 -7.31 13.19
N GLN A 84 5.30 -8.28 14.02
CA GLN A 84 5.46 -8.19 15.47
C GLN A 84 6.95 -8.11 15.85
N SER A 85 7.81 -8.91 15.19
CA SER A 85 9.26 -8.88 15.42
C SER A 85 9.85 -7.53 15.04
N ARG A 86 9.45 -6.99 13.88
CA ARG A 86 9.93 -5.67 13.43
C ARG A 86 9.47 -4.55 14.35
N LEU A 87 8.22 -4.58 14.83
CA LEU A 87 7.74 -3.63 15.83
C LEU A 87 8.53 -3.77 17.14
N ALA A 88 8.81 -5.00 17.59
CA ALA A 88 9.59 -5.24 18.81
C ALA A 88 11.03 -4.71 18.72
N GLU A 89 11.69 -4.75 17.55
CA GLU A 89 12.99 -4.11 17.32
C GLU A 89 12.94 -2.59 17.56
N LEU A 90 11.79 -1.97 17.35
CA LEU A 90 11.52 -0.55 17.60
C LEU A 90 10.99 -0.29 19.02
N GLY A 91 10.96 -1.30 19.89
CA GLY A 91 10.40 -1.21 21.23
C GLY A 91 8.87 -1.10 21.24
N LEU A 92 8.19 -1.50 20.18
CA LEU A 92 6.75 -1.42 20.01
C LEU A 92 6.13 -2.82 19.96
N LYS A 93 4.83 -2.88 20.28
CA LYS A 93 3.96 -4.04 20.07
C LYS A 93 2.71 -3.59 19.30
N PRO A 94 1.93 -4.49 18.70
CA PRO A 94 0.75 -4.13 17.93
C PRO A 94 -0.23 -3.22 18.70
N SER A 95 -0.35 -3.40 20.01
CA SER A 95 -1.23 -2.55 20.85
C SER A 95 -0.77 -1.09 20.97
N ASP A 96 0.49 -0.78 20.66
CA ASP A 96 1.05 0.58 20.70
C ASP A 96 0.80 1.36 19.41
N ILE A 97 0.29 0.71 18.36
CA ILE A 97 -0.21 1.37 17.15
C ILE A 97 -1.56 1.99 17.46
N ASP A 98 -1.74 3.26 17.12
CA ASP A 98 -2.94 4.02 17.43
C ASP A 98 -4.00 3.89 16.34
N MET A 99 -3.60 3.81 15.07
CA MET A 99 -4.50 3.59 13.94
C MET A 99 -3.80 2.89 12.78
N VAL A 100 -4.59 2.25 11.94
CA VAL A 100 -4.17 1.66 10.67
C VAL A 100 -4.81 2.44 9.53
N VAL A 101 -4.08 2.64 8.44
CA VAL A 101 -4.60 3.16 7.18
C VAL A 101 -4.39 2.10 6.11
N ASN A 102 -5.45 1.69 5.43
CA ASN A 102 -5.32 0.89 4.21
C ASN A 102 -5.52 1.79 3.00
N THR A 103 -4.52 1.82 2.11
CA THR A 103 -4.62 2.57 0.86
C THR A 103 -5.72 2.03 -0.02
N HIS A 104 -5.93 0.70 0.00
CA HIS A 104 -7.01 -0.01 -0.64
C HIS A 104 -7.17 -1.42 -0.03
N CYS A 105 -8.10 -2.24 -0.56
CA CYS A 105 -8.49 -3.49 0.09
C CYS A 105 -7.88 -4.75 -0.51
N HIS A 106 -6.86 -4.67 -1.37
CA HIS A 106 -6.21 -5.90 -1.83
C HIS A 106 -5.52 -6.61 -0.67
N TYR A 107 -5.51 -7.94 -0.75
CA TYR A 107 -5.09 -8.80 0.36
C TYR A 107 -3.70 -8.46 0.88
N ASP A 108 -2.76 -8.20 -0.01
CA ASP A 108 -1.37 -7.86 0.29
C ASP A 108 -1.17 -6.48 0.91
N HIS A 109 -2.25 -5.69 1.10
CA HIS A 109 -2.27 -4.43 1.85
C HIS A 109 -2.98 -4.56 3.20
N ILE A 110 -3.84 -5.56 3.38
CA ILE A 110 -4.70 -5.69 4.56
C ILE A 110 -4.45 -6.96 5.38
N GLU A 111 -3.59 -7.86 4.92
CA GLU A 111 -3.43 -9.21 5.47
C GLU A 111 -3.16 -9.23 6.98
N ALA A 112 -2.35 -8.30 7.50
CA ALA A 112 -2.03 -8.26 8.92
C ALA A 112 -2.96 -7.35 9.77
N ASN A 113 -4.06 -6.84 9.22
CA ASN A 113 -5.03 -6.03 9.98
C ASN A 113 -5.53 -6.75 11.24
N TYR A 114 -5.68 -8.08 11.20
CA TYR A 114 -6.14 -8.86 12.34
C TYR A 114 -5.27 -8.70 13.61
N LEU A 115 -3.99 -8.31 13.46
CA LEU A 115 -3.10 -8.01 14.59
C LEU A 115 -3.50 -6.73 15.35
N PHE A 116 -4.26 -5.87 14.70
CA PHE A 116 -4.69 -4.56 15.21
C PHE A 116 -6.19 -4.53 15.52
N ARG A 117 -6.79 -5.69 15.78
CA ARG A 117 -8.23 -5.83 16.11
C ARG A 117 -8.71 -4.74 17.05
N GLY A 118 -9.81 -4.07 16.68
CA GLY A 118 -10.43 -3.00 17.47
C GLY A 118 -9.72 -1.65 17.41
N LYS A 119 -8.57 -1.55 16.71
CA LYS A 119 -7.95 -0.24 16.44
C LYS A 119 -8.71 0.49 15.35
N PRO A 120 -8.69 1.83 15.33
CA PRO A 120 -9.20 2.62 14.21
C PRO A 120 -8.58 2.19 12.88
N LEU A 121 -9.42 1.98 11.88
CA LEU A 121 -9.01 1.70 10.50
C LEU A 121 -9.54 2.80 9.60
N ILE A 122 -8.65 3.57 9.03
CA ILE A 122 -8.96 4.54 7.97
C ILE A 122 -8.91 3.83 6.63
N ILE A 123 -10.03 3.78 5.95
CA ILE A 123 -10.18 3.18 4.61
C ILE A 123 -11.29 3.92 3.87
N HIS A 124 -11.22 4.02 2.55
CA HIS A 124 -12.30 4.66 1.80
C HIS A 124 -13.55 3.76 1.78
N GLU A 125 -14.77 4.36 1.88
CA GLU A 125 -16.02 3.59 1.93
C GLU A 125 -16.20 2.65 0.72
N LYS A 126 -15.78 3.10 -0.48
CA LYS A 126 -15.85 2.29 -1.71
C LYS A 126 -14.96 1.06 -1.67
N GLU A 127 -13.89 1.05 -0.87
CA GLU A 127 -13.03 -0.12 -0.71
C GLU A 127 -13.71 -1.22 0.09
N ILE A 128 -14.54 -0.85 1.06
CA ILE A 128 -15.29 -1.83 1.87
C ILE A 128 -16.27 -2.60 0.97
N GLU A 129 -16.99 -1.86 0.14
CA GLU A 129 -17.92 -2.47 -0.82
C GLU A 129 -17.18 -3.25 -1.91
N TYR A 130 -16.09 -2.69 -2.43
CA TYR A 130 -15.25 -3.37 -3.42
C TYR A 130 -14.64 -4.67 -2.86
N CYS A 131 -14.20 -4.68 -1.61
CA CYS A 131 -13.68 -5.86 -0.93
C CYS A 131 -14.72 -6.99 -0.86
N ARG A 132 -15.98 -6.65 -0.53
CA ARG A 132 -17.09 -7.62 -0.50
C ARG A 132 -17.41 -8.21 -1.88
N GLN A 133 -17.21 -7.41 -2.93
CA GLN A 133 -17.43 -7.87 -4.32
C GLN A 133 -16.26 -8.69 -4.86
N LEU A 134 -15.03 -8.31 -4.49
CA LEU A 134 -13.80 -8.95 -4.96
C LEU A 134 -13.56 -10.31 -4.30
N TYR A 135 -13.83 -10.39 -3.01
CA TYR A 135 -13.64 -11.59 -2.21
C TYR A 135 -15.01 -12.18 -1.82
N TRP A 136 -15.21 -12.44 -0.53
CA TRP A 136 -16.48 -12.91 0.04
C TRP A 136 -16.69 -12.23 1.40
N PRO A 137 -17.93 -12.24 1.94
CA PRO A 137 -18.25 -11.49 3.16
C PRO A 137 -17.37 -11.84 4.36
N GLU A 138 -17.10 -13.12 4.58
CA GLU A 138 -16.29 -13.57 5.72
C GLU A 138 -14.84 -13.09 5.62
N PHE A 139 -14.31 -12.96 4.40
CA PHE A 139 -12.99 -12.36 4.18
C PHE A 139 -12.99 -10.89 4.60
N THR A 140 -13.98 -10.12 4.16
CA THR A 140 -14.10 -8.71 4.55
C THR A 140 -14.22 -8.54 6.06
N GLU A 141 -15.02 -9.38 6.71
CA GLU A 141 -15.13 -9.38 8.17
C GLU A 141 -13.82 -9.76 8.87
N ALA A 142 -13.07 -10.72 8.34
CA ALA A 142 -11.82 -11.17 8.95
C ALA A 142 -10.70 -10.12 8.91
N PHE A 143 -10.64 -9.28 7.88
CA PHE A 143 -9.54 -8.33 7.67
C PHE A 143 -9.95 -6.85 7.85
N ILE A 144 -11.20 -6.51 7.62
CA ILE A 144 -11.73 -5.15 7.77
C ILE A 144 -12.69 -5.07 8.96
N GLY A 145 -13.67 -5.95 9.04
CA GLY A 145 -14.70 -5.92 10.09
C GLY A 145 -14.19 -6.13 11.50
N VAL A 146 -13.01 -6.74 11.67
CA VAL A 146 -12.37 -6.89 13.00
C VAL A 146 -11.80 -5.58 13.55
N MET A 147 -11.70 -4.56 12.71
CA MET A 147 -11.19 -3.23 13.05
C MET A 147 -12.34 -2.29 13.45
N ASN A 148 -12.00 -1.19 14.11
CA ASN A 148 -12.94 -0.08 14.31
C ASN A 148 -12.89 0.82 13.05
N VAL A 149 -13.77 0.52 12.08
CA VAL A 149 -13.72 1.13 10.74
C VAL A 149 -14.16 2.60 10.79
N GLU A 150 -13.28 3.49 10.37
CA GLU A 150 -13.55 4.90 10.09
C GLU A 150 -13.50 5.12 8.58
N ALA A 151 -14.62 4.89 7.92
CA ALA A 151 -14.73 5.06 6.47
C ALA A 151 -14.60 6.54 6.08
N VAL A 152 -13.76 6.81 5.07
CA VAL A 152 -13.62 8.15 4.49
C VAL A 152 -14.30 8.22 3.12
N THR A 153 -14.81 9.40 2.78
CA THR A 153 -15.47 9.68 1.50
C THR A 153 -14.71 10.74 0.69
N GLY A 154 -13.54 11.14 1.17
CA GLY A 154 -12.71 12.18 0.61
C GLY A 154 -11.46 12.44 1.44
N PRO A 155 -10.73 13.53 1.18
CA PRO A 155 -9.55 13.89 1.95
C PRO A 155 -9.87 14.06 3.44
N LYS A 156 -9.01 13.53 4.31
CA LYS A 156 -9.16 13.63 5.77
C LYS A 156 -7.82 13.94 6.43
N GLN A 157 -7.81 14.91 7.34
CA GLN A 157 -6.68 15.13 8.23
C GLN A 157 -6.71 14.08 9.33
N LEU A 158 -5.60 13.38 9.57
CA LEU A 158 -5.47 12.35 10.60
C LEU A 158 -4.81 12.91 11.86
N THR A 159 -3.70 13.63 11.68
CA THR A 159 -2.97 14.35 12.71
C THR A 159 -2.55 15.70 12.14
N LYS A 160 -1.82 16.51 12.88
CA LYS A 160 -1.39 17.84 12.42
C LYS A 160 -0.65 17.78 11.06
N ASN A 161 0.24 16.80 10.91
CA ASN A 161 1.13 16.71 9.76
C ASN A 161 0.82 15.51 8.85
N VAL A 162 -0.23 14.72 9.12
CA VAL A 162 -0.58 13.54 8.32
C VAL A 162 -2.02 13.62 7.84
N ARG A 163 -2.22 13.44 6.54
CA ARG A 163 -3.56 13.41 5.93
C ARG A 163 -3.68 12.30 4.88
N VAL A 164 -4.89 11.91 4.56
CA VAL A 164 -5.21 11.09 3.40
C VAL A 164 -5.80 11.94 2.28
N ILE A 165 -5.53 11.54 1.05
CA ILE A 165 -6.11 12.10 -0.16
C ILE A 165 -6.67 10.98 -1.03
N GLU A 166 -7.69 11.26 -1.83
CA GLU A 166 -8.20 10.30 -2.81
C GLU A 166 -7.23 10.16 -3.98
N THR A 167 -6.90 8.91 -4.29
CA THR A 167 -6.05 8.54 -5.43
C THR A 167 -6.67 7.37 -6.20
N THR A 168 -7.99 7.46 -6.42
CA THR A 168 -8.77 6.50 -7.20
C THR A 168 -8.11 6.17 -8.54
N GLY A 169 -8.12 4.90 -8.93
CA GLY A 169 -7.54 4.46 -10.19
C GLY A 169 -7.28 2.96 -10.22
N HIS A 170 -6.37 2.49 -9.38
CA HIS A 170 -6.11 1.06 -9.21
C HIS A 170 -7.37 0.35 -8.66
N THR A 171 -7.99 0.91 -7.63
CA THR A 171 -9.28 0.49 -7.10
C THR A 171 -10.23 1.69 -6.96
N PRO A 172 -11.55 1.46 -6.76
CA PRO A 172 -12.56 2.53 -6.74
C PRO A 172 -12.39 3.55 -5.61
N GLY A 173 -11.78 3.14 -4.50
CA GLY A 173 -11.60 3.95 -3.31
C GLY A 173 -10.13 4.07 -2.89
N SER A 174 -9.18 3.88 -3.78
CA SER A 174 -7.77 4.04 -3.42
C SER A 174 -7.51 5.42 -2.83
N ILE A 175 -6.77 5.45 -1.72
CA ILE A 175 -6.28 6.65 -1.06
C ILE A 175 -4.76 6.61 -0.90
N SER A 176 -4.16 7.77 -0.73
CA SER A 176 -2.73 7.89 -0.40
C SER A 176 -2.57 8.66 0.91
N VAL A 177 -1.52 8.34 1.66
CA VAL A 177 -1.17 9.01 2.90
C VAL A 177 -0.04 10.00 2.64
N ILE A 178 -0.24 11.25 3.03
CA ILE A 178 0.75 12.32 2.90
C ILE A 178 1.21 12.72 4.29
N ALA A 179 2.50 12.61 4.54
CA ALA A 179 3.15 13.02 5.78
C ALA A 179 4.05 14.24 5.52
N GLU A 180 3.76 15.34 6.18
CA GLU A 180 4.58 16.55 6.13
C GLU A 180 5.75 16.41 7.11
N THR A 181 6.96 16.31 6.58
CA THR A 181 8.18 16.24 7.37
C THR A 181 8.94 17.57 7.36
N ASP A 182 9.95 17.70 8.20
CA ASP A 182 10.84 18.87 8.23
C ASP A 182 11.58 19.10 6.90
N LYS A 183 11.72 18.06 6.07
CA LYS A 183 12.39 18.12 4.77
C LYS A 183 11.42 18.30 3.60
N GLY A 184 10.13 18.13 3.82
CA GLY A 184 9.08 18.19 2.82
C GLY A 184 8.14 16.99 2.86
N PRO A 185 7.14 16.94 1.96
CA PRO A 185 6.13 15.89 1.97
C PRO A 185 6.71 14.53 1.59
N ILE A 186 6.31 13.49 2.32
CA ILE A 186 6.48 12.08 1.94
C ILE A 186 5.10 11.51 1.57
N ALA A 187 5.01 10.83 0.45
CA ALA A 187 3.76 10.27 -0.06
C ALA A 187 3.81 8.74 -0.07
N CYS A 188 3.01 8.09 0.80
CA CYS A 188 2.74 6.64 0.74
C CYS A 188 1.53 6.46 -0.16
N ILE A 189 1.73 5.98 -1.39
CA ILE A 189 0.71 6.07 -2.44
C ILE A 189 0.04 4.72 -2.76
N GLY A 190 0.44 3.63 -2.08
CA GLY A 190 -0.04 2.30 -2.41
C GLY A 190 0.06 2.03 -3.90
N ASP A 191 -0.97 1.43 -4.45
CA ASP A 191 -1.02 1.05 -5.86
C ASP A 191 -1.60 2.12 -6.79
N ALA A 192 -1.73 3.36 -6.31
CA ALA A 192 -1.95 4.48 -7.24
C ALA A 192 -0.83 4.53 -8.30
N ALA A 193 0.40 4.14 -7.90
CA ALA A 193 1.47 3.68 -8.79
C ALA A 193 2.03 2.37 -8.23
N ILE A 194 2.00 1.30 -9.01
CA ILE A 194 2.59 0.01 -8.63
C ILE A 194 4.11 0.12 -8.67
N VAL A 195 4.62 0.74 -9.72
CA VAL A 195 6.05 0.99 -9.93
C VAL A 195 6.31 2.49 -10.14
N LYS A 196 7.54 2.92 -9.91
CA LYS A 196 7.94 4.35 -10.03
C LYS A 196 7.63 4.95 -11.41
N GLU A 197 7.77 4.16 -12.47
CA GLU A 197 7.50 4.60 -13.85
C GLU A 197 6.04 5.03 -14.05
N ASP A 198 5.10 4.46 -13.30
CA ASP A 198 3.68 4.84 -13.40
C ASP A 198 3.50 6.30 -13.00
N LEU A 199 4.15 6.75 -11.91
CA LEU A 199 4.11 8.16 -11.50
C LEU A 199 4.97 9.05 -12.39
N LEU A 200 6.21 8.64 -12.68
CA LEU A 200 7.15 9.47 -13.45
C LEU A 200 6.67 9.72 -14.89
N LEU A 201 5.98 8.76 -15.47
CA LEU A 201 5.45 8.83 -16.84
C LEU A 201 3.95 9.18 -16.88
N LEU A 202 3.31 9.38 -15.73
CA LEU A 202 1.87 9.66 -15.59
C LEU A 202 1.02 8.64 -16.38
N ARG A 203 1.32 7.37 -16.24
CA ARG A 203 0.60 6.28 -16.89
C ARG A 203 -0.22 5.48 -15.87
N PRO A 204 -1.40 4.97 -16.23
CA PRO A 204 -2.15 4.08 -15.34
C PRO A 204 -1.30 2.89 -14.94
N PRO A 205 -1.40 2.40 -13.68
CA PRO A 205 -0.74 1.17 -13.27
C PRO A 205 -1.21 -0.02 -14.12
N SER A 206 -0.36 -1.03 -14.25
CA SER A 206 -0.62 -2.21 -15.09
C SER A 206 -1.85 -3.03 -14.66
N VAL A 207 -2.24 -2.92 -13.40
CA VAL A 207 -3.44 -3.54 -12.84
C VAL A 207 -4.41 -2.44 -12.43
N VAL A 208 -5.54 -2.36 -13.09
CA VAL A 208 -6.61 -1.40 -12.80
C VAL A 208 -7.92 -2.18 -12.72
N THR A 209 -8.76 -1.82 -11.75
CA THR A 209 -10.10 -2.40 -11.64
C THR A 209 -10.88 -2.16 -12.94
N LYS A 210 -11.55 -3.21 -13.42
CA LYS A 210 -12.44 -3.10 -14.57
C LYS A 210 -13.44 -1.97 -14.35
N ASN A 211 -13.71 -1.20 -15.40
CA ASN A 211 -14.64 -0.06 -15.41
C ASN A 211 -14.11 1.25 -14.79
N ILE A 212 -12.84 1.33 -14.41
CA ILE A 212 -12.22 2.63 -14.11
C ILE A 212 -11.52 3.12 -15.38
N ALA A 213 -11.89 4.31 -15.83
CA ALA A 213 -11.27 4.92 -17.00
C ALA A 213 -9.80 5.28 -16.71
N PRO A 214 -8.86 5.04 -17.64
CA PRO A 214 -7.43 5.32 -17.44
C PRO A 214 -7.14 6.77 -16.99
N GLU A 215 -7.94 7.72 -17.44
CA GLU A 215 -7.82 9.14 -17.11
C GLU A 215 -8.00 9.40 -15.61
N VAL A 216 -8.77 8.57 -14.92
CA VAL A 216 -8.98 8.68 -13.45
C VAL A 216 -7.66 8.40 -12.73
N SER A 217 -6.96 7.31 -13.11
CA SER A 217 -5.64 6.98 -12.57
C SER A 217 -4.63 8.09 -12.88
N VAL A 218 -4.59 8.57 -14.13
CA VAL A 218 -3.67 9.65 -14.52
C VAL A 218 -3.94 10.94 -13.73
N ASN A 219 -5.18 11.29 -13.47
CA ASN A 219 -5.51 12.45 -12.65
C ASN A 219 -5.08 12.29 -11.18
N SER A 220 -5.16 11.07 -10.64
CA SER A 220 -4.63 10.75 -9.31
C SER A 220 -3.11 10.89 -9.26
N LEU A 221 -2.39 10.39 -10.26
CA LEU A 221 -0.94 10.55 -10.37
C LEU A 221 -0.53 12.03 -10.49
N LYS A 222 -1.23 12.82 -11.31
CA LYS A 222 -1.01 14.28 -11.41
C LYS A 222 -1.23 14.98 -10.06
N ARG A 223 -2.23 14.57 -9.29
CA ARG A 223 -2.51 15.11 -7.95
C ARG A 223 -1.37 14.81 -7.00
N ILE A 224 -0.83 13.58 -7.01
CA ILE A 224 0.34 13.20 -6.22
C ILE A 224 1.55 14.03 -6.63
N ALA A 225 1.87 14.10 -7.93
CA ALA A 225 3.02 14.84 -8.45
C ALA A 225 2.94 16.35 -8.12
N ALA A 226 1.74 16.94 -8.12
CA ALA A 226 1.54 18.34 -7.77
C ALA A 226 1.87 18.68 -6.31
N LEU A 227 1.89 17.71 -5.41
CA LEU A 227 2.35 17.87 -4.02
C LEU A 227 3.86 18.02 -3.90
N LYS A 228 4.61 17.72 -4.96
CA LYS A 228 6.07 17.74 -5.00
C LYS A 228 6.70 16.95 -3.83
N PRO A 229 6.33 15.70 -3.64
CA PRO A 229 6.88 14.91 -2.55
C PRO A 229 8.39 14.75 -2.72
N ILE A 230 9.12 14.84 -1.61
CA ILE A 230 10.57 14.58 -1.58
C ILE A 230 10.88 13.08 -1.64
N LEU A 231 9.91 12.26 -1.24
CA LEU A 231 9.98 10.81 -1.29
C LEU A 231 8.59 10.26 -1.60
N VAL A 232 8.53 9.32 -2.52
CA VAL A 232 7.32 8.54 -2.82
C VAL A 232 7.57 7.09 -2.44
N ILE A 233 6.62 6.49 -1.75
CA ILE A 233 6.60 5.08 -1.34
C ILE A 233 5.43 4.42 -2.08
N PRO A 234 5.68 3.75 -3.21
CA PRO A 234 4.66 3.02 -3.96
C PRO A 234 4.31 1.70 -3.28
N GLY A 235 3.28 1.00 -3.74
CA GLY A 235 2.91 -0.31 -3.22
C GLY A 235 3.99 -1.37 -3.44
N HIS A 236 4.48 -1.49 -4.67
CA HIS A 236 5.29 -2.64 -5.11
C HIS A 236 6.63 -2.28 -5.76
N ASP A 237 7.21 -1.15 -5.42
CA ASP A 237 8.55 -0.76 -5.88
C ASP A 237 9.35 -0.11 -4.76
N ALA A 238 10.64 0.09 -5.00
CA ALA A 238 11.50 0.83 -4.09
C ALA A 238 11.02 2.28 -3.92
N PRO A 239 11.09 2.85 -2.71
CA PRO A 239 10.88 4.27 -2.53
C PRO A 239 11.83 5.10 -3.39
N PHE A 240 11.33 6.20 -3.95
CA PHE A 240 12.09 7.02 -4.89
C PHE A 240 11.80 8.52 -4.71
N THR A 241 12.75 9.35 -5.13
CA THR A 241 12.59 10.80 -5.28
C THR A 241 12.11 11.07 -6.71
N PRO A 242 10.93 11.68 -6.91
CA PRO A 242 10.39 11.96 -8.24
C PRO A 242 11.09 13.11 -8.96
#